data_82b9025b341feb6e542b66c92181d8f4
#
_entry.id   82b9025b341feb6e542b66c92181d8f4
#
_cell.length_a   1.000
_cell.length_b   1.000
_cell.length_c   1.000
_cell.angle_alpha   90.00
_cell.angle_beta   90.00
_cell.angle_gamma   90.00
#
_symmetry.space_group_name_H-M   'P 1'
#
loop_
_entity.id
_entity.type
_entity.pdbx_description
1 polymer ?
#
loop_
_entity_poly.entity_id
_entity_poly.type
_entity_poly.pdbx_seq_one_letter_code
_entity_poly.pdbx_strand_id
1 'polypeptide(L)'
;MSAAGVFRPQGPIMPLSVAVQMDPIHAINIRGDSTFALMLEAQARGHRLWFHTPDRLSLADGRVVAEAQAVTVRPVEGDHATLGPAERLDLSTMDVVLLRQDPPFDMGYITTTHLLERIHPRTLVVNDPASVRNAPEKLYVTAYPDLMPPTLITRSRGEIDAFRREHGAIVMKPLYGNGGATVFRIAADDPNYSAMIELFAGFGREPWVVQKFLPRVSAGDKRIILVDGVVAGAINRVPAAGEIRSNMVRGGAPEATDLSARDREICAAIGPDLKRLGLMFVGIDVIDGHLTEINVTSPTGIVALKRLGGPDVAAMIWDAIEAKRAAG
;
A
#
# COMPACT_ATOMS: atom_id res chain seq x y z
N MET A 1 22.28 -8.09 18.25
CA MET A 1 23.26 -7.12 17.74
C MET A 1 22.48 -6.06 16.99
N SER A 2 22.48 -4.87 17.55
CA SER A 2 21.76 -3.67 17.08
C SER A 2 22.37 -3.17 15.78
N ALA A 3 21.53 -2.89 14.78
CA ALA A 3 21.87 -2.03 13.67
C ALA A 3 20.59 -1.44 13.06
N ALA A 4 19.89 -0.63 13.81
CA ALA A 4 19.04 0.37 13.23
C ALA A 4 19.86 1.66 13.20
N GLY A 5 20.56 1.92 12.09
CA GLY A 5 21.14 3.22 11.80
C GLY A 5 20.01 4.24 11.66
N VAL A 6 19.72 4.93 12.76
CA VAL A 6 18.75 6.03 12.78
C VAL A 6 19.39 7.18 11.99
N PHE A 7 18.93 7.38 10.75
CA PHE A 7 19.14 8.63 10.02
C PHE A 7 18.34 9.74 10.71
N ARG A 8 18.94 10.42 11.69
CA ARG A 8 18.46 11.73 12.13
C ARG A 8 19.26 12.79 11.38
N PRO A 9 18.62 13.68 10.60
CA PRO A 9 19.32 14.84 10.05
C PRO A 9 19.85 15.69 11.21
N GLN A 10 21.13 16.03 11.18
CA GLN A 10 21.76 16.90 12.15
C GLN A 10 21.54 18.36 11.73
N GLY A 11 20.44 18.96 12.15
CA GLY A 11 20.16 20.38 11.94
C GLY A 11 18.66 20.71 12.12
N PRO A 12 18.29 21.97 12.32
CA PRO A 12 16.89 22.36 12.35
C PRO A 12 16.27 22.11 10.96
N ILE A 13 15.33 21.18 10.88
CA ILE A 13 14.57 20.89 9.66
C ILE A 13 13.66 22.09 9.41
N MET A 14 13.76 22.71 8.23
CA MET A 14 12.81 23.76 7.84
C MET A 14 11.42 23.13 7.65
N PRO A 15 10.36 23.80 8.13
CA PRO A 15 8.99 23.32 7.93
C PRO A 15 8.69 23.13 6.45
N LEU A 16 8.30 21.91 6.06
CA LEU A 16 7.89 21.59 4.70
C LEU A 16 6.41 21.96 4.48
N SER A 17 6.09 22.31 3.24
CA SER A 17 4.72 22.43 2.73
C SER A 17 4.29 21.09 2.12
N VAL A 18 3.23 20.47 2.64
CA VAL A 18 2.83 19.11 2.31
C VAL A 18 1.38 19.08 1.85
N ALA A 19 1.12 18.65 0.62
CA ALA A 19 -0.23 18.33 0.18
C ALA A 19 -0.50 16.83 0.39
N VAL A 20 -1.65 16.51 0.97
CA VAL A 20 -2.08 15.14 1.22
C VAL A 20 -3.27 14.83 0.33
N GLN A 21 -3.05 14.02 -0.68
CA GLN A 21 -4.12 13.48 -1.52
C GLN A 21 -4.62 12.16 -0.94
N MET A 22 -5.82 12.15 -0.43
CA MET A 22 -6.43 10.99 0.23
C MET A 22 -7.96 11.00 0.09
N ASP A 23 -8.61 9.95 0.53
CA ASP A 23 -10.06 9.90 0.62
C ASP A 23 -10.61 10.91 1.65
N PRO A 24 -11.93 11.19 1.64
CA PRO A 24 -12.51 12.23 2.49
C PRO A 24 -12.10 12.09 3.96
N ILE A 25 -11.36 13.07 4.49
CA ILE A 25 -10.72 13.00 5.81
C ILE A 25 -11.73 12.74 6.95
N HIS A 26 -12.97 13.20 6.82
CA HIS A 26 -14.01 12.96 7.84
C HIS A 26 -14.60 11.55 7.82
N ALA A 27 -14.31 10.76 6.76
CA ALA A 27 -14.81 9.39 6.61
C ALA A 27 -13.82 8.32 7.11
N ILE A 28 -12.58 8.69 7.43
CA ILE A 28 -11.55 7.73 7.84
C ILE A 28 -11.75 7.24 9.28
N ASN A 29 -11.28 6.02 9.53
CA ASN A 29 -11.15 5.50 10.89
C ASN A 29 -9.76 5.79 11.44
N ILE A 30 -9.62 6.88 12.19
CA ILE A 30 -8.33 7.36 12.72
C ILE A 30 -7.59 6.34 13.60
N ARG A 31 -8.30 5.33 14.14
CA ARG A 31 -7.70 4.27 14.98
C ARG A 31 -6.81 3.31 14.21
N GLY A 32 -6.91 3.29 12.88
CA GLY A 32 -6.13 2.39 12.02
C GLY A 32 -5.58 3.03 10.76
N ASP A 33 -5.92 4.29 10.50
CA ASP A 33 -5.55 4.98 9.27
C ASP A 33 -4.08 5.39 9.26
N SER A 34 -3.34 4.88 8.28
CA SER A 34 -1.90 5.15 8.14
C SER A 34 -1.62 6.55 7.62
N THR A 35 -2.49 7.11 6.78
CA THR A 35 -2.34 8.48 6.26
C THR A 35 -2.53 9.48 7.38
N PHE A 36 -3.52 9.26 8.23
CA PHE A 36 -3.73 10.10 9.41
C PHE A 36 -2.54 10.07 10.37
N ALA A 37 -1.93 8.90 10.58
CA ALA A 37 -0.71 8.78 11.38
C ALA A 37 0.46 9.57 10.76
N LEU A 38 0.61 9.56 9.43
CA LEU A 38 1.60 10.40 8.73
C LEU A 38 1.31 11.88 8.89
N MET A 39 0.05 12.31 8.85
CA MET A 39 -0.34 13.71 9.05
C MET A 39 -0.06 14.19 10.48
N LEU A 40 -0.36 13.35 11.48
CA LEU A 40 -0.04 13.68 12.89
C LEU A 40 1.47 13.87 13.10
N GLU A 41 2.29 12.99 12.55
CA GLU A 41 3.74 13.07 12.63
C GLU A 41 4.28 14.30 11.89
N ALA A 42 3.79 14.58 10.69
CA ALA A 42 4.15 15.78 9.93
C ALA A 42 3.88 17.07 10.73
N GLN A 43 2.68 17.16 11.29
CA GLN A 43 2.29 18.32 12.11
C GLN A 43 3.13 18.43 13.37
N ALA A 44 3.47 17.31 14.02
CA ALA A 44 4.35 17.31 15.21
C ALA A 44 5.78 17.77 14.87
N ARG A 45 6.24 17.59 13.64
CA ARG A 45 7.51 18.11 13.11
C ARG A 45 7.43 19.59 12.67
N GLY A 46 6.25 20.19 12.72
CA GLY A 46 6.03 21.59 12.33
C GLY A 46 5.78 21.78 10.83
N HIS A 47 5.55 20.72 10.06
CA HIS A 47 5.20 20.83 8.66
C HIS A 47 3.79 21.40 8.50
N ARG A 48 3.55 22.14 7.40
CA ARG A 48 2.24 22.70 7.05
C ARG A 48 1.52 21.75 6.12
N LEU A 49 0.27 21.44 6.45
CA LEU A 49 -0.53 20.44 5.73
C LEU A 49 -1.67 21.09 4.95
N TRP A 50 -1.87 20.61 3.73
CA TRP A 50 -3.06 20.83 2.91
C TRP A 50 -3.66 19.48 2.56
N PHE A 51 -4.97 19.41 2.57
CA PHE A 51 -5.76 18.22 2.22
C PHE A 51 -6.55 18.45 0.96
N HIS A 52 -6.60 17.46 0.07
CA HIS A 52 -7.53 17.39 -1.03
C HIS A 52 -7.86 15.93 -1.38
N THR A 53 -9.04 15.71 -1.95
CA THR A 53 -9.44 14.42 -2.50
C THR A 53 -9.00 14.29 -3.97
N PRO A 54 -8.90 13.07 -4.53
CA PRO A 54 -8.47 12.85 -5.92
C PRO A 54 -9.32 13.57 -6.97
N ASP A 55 -10.63 13.70 -6.74
CA ASP A 55 -11.57 14.39 -7.63
C ASP A 55 -11.36 15.91 -7.68
N ARG A 56 -10.57 16.47 -6.76
CA ARG A 56 -10.20 17.88 -6.72
C ARG A 56 -8.88 18.20 -7.44
N LEU A 57 -8.19 17.17 -7.98
CA LEU A 57 -6.98 17.35 -8.75
C LEU A 57 -7.30 17.75 -10.20
N SER A 58 -6.57 18.71 -10.75
CA SER A 58 -6.76 19.20 -12.11
C SER A 58 -5.44 19.51 -12.80
N LEU A 59 -5.42 19.39 -14.12
CA LEU A 59 -4.37 19.95 -14.97
C LEU A 59 -4.97 21.15 -15.72
N ALA A 60 -4.46 22.34 -15.44
CA ALA A 60 -4.95 23.58 -16.06
C ALA A 60 -3.75 24.42 -16.52
N ASP A 61 -3.70 24.78 -17.80
CA ASP A 61 -2.64 25.57 -18.43
C ASP A 61 -1.22 25.02 -18.15
N GLY A 62 -1.08 23.68 -18.19
CA GLY A 62 0.17 22.98 -17.97
C GLY A 62 0.58 22.86 -16.48
N ARG A 63 -0.23 23.37 -15.55
CA ARG A 63 0.01 23.30 -14.10
C ARG A 63 -0.86 22.23 -13.46
N VAL A 64 -0.29 21.50 -12.52
CA VAL A 64 -1.03 20.56 -11.66
C VAL A 64 -1.52 21.30 -10.44
N VAL A 65 -2.83 21.48 -10.35
CA VAL A 65 -3.47 22.25 -9.28
C VAL A 65 -4.51 21.39 -8.57
N ALA A 66 -4.75 21.69 -7.29
CA ALA A 66 -5.83 21.07 -6.53
C ALA A 66 -6.70 22.15 -5.85
N GLU A 67 -8.00 21.89 -5.74
CA GLU A 67 -8.83 22.60 -4.77
C GLU A 67 -8.55 21.95 -3.40
N ALA A 68 -7.72 22.60 -2.61
CA ALA A 68 -7.20 22.08 -1.36
C ALA A 68 -7.57 22.96 -0.17
N GLN A 69 -7.50 22.40 1.02
CA GLN A 69 -7.77 23.11 2.27
C GLN A 69 -6.59 22.93 3.22
N ALA A 70 -6.10 24.03 3.79
CA ALA A 70 -5.16 23.92 4.91
C ALA A 70 -5.81 23.08 6.02
N VAL A 71 -5.05 22.17 6.63
CA VAL A 71 -5.60 21.22 7.60
C VAL A 71 -4.73 21.15 8.84
N THR A 72 -5.38 21.11 10.01
CA THR A 72 -4.78 20.71 11.28
C THR A 72 -5.46 19.44 11.78
N VAL A 73 -4.66 18.52 12.32
CA VAL A 73 -5.15 17.22 12.75
C VAL A 73 -4.91 16.98 14.24
N ARG A 74 -5.78 16.21 14.89
CA ARG A 74 -5.68 15.82 16.29
C ARG A 74 -6.26 14.44 16.54
N PRO A 75 -5.72 13.63 17.46
CA PRO A 75 -6.15 12.25 17.67
C PRO A 75 -7.44 12.17 18.51
N VAL A 76 -8.50 12.88 18.06
CA VAL A 76 -9.83 12.92 18.71
C VAL A 76 -10.86 12.38 17.72
N GLU A 77 -11.46 11.24 18.06
CA GLU A 77 -12.47 10.60 17.21
C GLU A 77 -13.71 11.51 17.06
N GLY A 78 -14.18 11.65 15.82
CA GLY A 78 -15.29 12.55 15.48
C GLY A 78 -14.92 14.05 15.40
N ASP A 79 -13.72 14.43 15.88
CA ASP A 79 -13.18 15.79 15.82
C ASP A 79 -11.69 15.77 15.51
N HIS A 80 -11.28 15.01 14.51
CA HIS A 80 -9.88 14.72 14.21
C HIS A 80 -9.23 15.68 13.20
N ALA A 81 -10.01 16.53 12.53
CA ALA A 81 -9.50 17.48 11.54
C ALA A 81 -10.24 18.80 11.59
N THR A 82 -9.50 19.90 11.45
CA THR A 82 -10.04 21.24 11.17
C THR A 82 -9.54 21.67 9.80
N LEU A 83 -10.47 21.98 8.90
CA LEU A 83 -10.19 22.42 7.55
C LEU A 83 -10.35 23.95 7.44
N GLY A 84 -9.41 24.58 6.77
CA GLY A 84 -9.49 25.97 6.37
C GLY A 84 -10.42 26.18 5.16
N PRO A 85 -10.53 27.41 4.63
CA PRO A 85 -11.23 27.64 3.38
C PRO A 85 -10.57 26.87 2.24
N ALA A 86 -11.39 26.46 1.26
CA ALA A 86 -10.89 25.86 0.03
C ALA A 86 -10.16 26.91 -0.81
N GLU A 87 -9.00 26.56 -1.31
CA GLU A 87 -8.17 27.40 -2.18
C GLU A 87 -7.63 26.60 -3.38
N ARG A 88 -7.36 27.30 -4.47
CA ARG A 88 -6.70 26.70 -5.62
C ARG A 88 -5.19 26.68 -5.39
N LEU A 89 -4.67 25.51 -5.05
CA LEU A 89 -3.25 25.27 -4.75
C LEU A 89 -2.49 24.76 -5.97
N ASP A 90 -1.41 25.42 -6.37
CA ASP A 90 -0.47 24.87 -7.36
C ASP A 90 0.45 23.87 -6.67
N LEU A 91 0.29 22.58 -6.97
CA LEU A 91 1.03 21.50 -6.31
C LEU A 91 2.53 21.53 -6.65
N SER A 92 2.94 22.22 -7.71
CA SER A 92 4.36 22.41 -8.04
C SER A 92 5.10 23.34 -7.08
N THR A 93 4.38 24.07 -6.23
CA THR A 93 4.93 24.94 -5.19
C THR A 93 5.07 24.23 -3.83
N MET A 94 4.60 23.00 -3.73
CA MET A 94 4.71 22.19 -2.53
C MET A 94 6.07 21.49 -2.46
N ASP A 95 6.54 21.23 -1.25
CA ASP A 95 7.75 20.43 -1.05
C ASP A 95 7.45 18.94 -1.24
N VAL A 96 6.28 18.49 -0.77
CA VAL A 96 5.88 17.09 -0.77
C VAL A 96 4.41 16.95 -1.16
N VAL A 97 4.08 15.92 -1.92
CA VAL A 97 2.72 15.41 -2.10
C VAL A 97 2.69 13.97 -1.58
N LEU A 98 1.86 13.69 -0.60
CA LEU A 98 1.56 12.32 -0.20
C LEU A 98 0.43 11.78 -1.08
N LEU A 99 0.76 10.85 -1.98
CA LEU A 99 -0.19 10.13 -2.82
C LEU A 99 -0.76 8.97 -2.00
N ARG A 100 -1.88 9.22 -1.32
CA ARG A 100 -2.46 8.33 -0.33
C ARG A 100 -3.93 8.01 -0.57
N GLN A 101 -4.44 8.24 -1.79
CA GLN A 101 -5.77 7.77 -2.15
C GLN A 101 -5.83 6.24 -2.08
N ASP A 102 -6.93 5.71 -1.57
CA ASP A 102 -7.17 4.28 -1.55
C ASP A 102 -7.57 3.73 -2.93
N PRO A 103 -7.40 2.44 -3.20
CA PRO A 103 -7.98 1.80 -4.38
C PRO A 103 -9.49 2.09 -4.50
N PRO A 104 -10.09 2.00 -5.71
CA PRO A 104 -9.68 1.08 -6.78
C PRO A 104 -8.51 1.56 -7.63
N PHE A 105 -7.66 0.62 -8.06
CA PHE A 105 -6.57 0.89 -9.00
C PHE A 105 -7.13 0.81 -10.43
N ASP A 106 -7.77 1.88 -10.85
CA ASP A 106 -8.49 2.02 -12.11
C ASP A 106 -7.91 3.16 -12.97
N MET A 107 -8.58 3.50 -14.07
CA MET A 107 -8.14 4.59 -14.94
C MET A 107 -8.17 5.96 -14.26
N GLY A 108 -9.03 6.16 -13.26
CA GLY A 108 -9.02 7.36 -12.42
C GLY A 108 -7.73 7.46 -11.63
N TYR A 109 -7.34 6.36 -10.97
CA TYR A 109 -6.08 6.25 -10.25
C TYR A 109 -4.87 6.47 -11.17
N ILE A 110 -4.85 5.78 -12.32
CA ILE A 110 -3.78 5.91 -13.34
C ILE A 110 -3.67 7.35 -13.82
N THR A 111 -4.80 8.02 -14.10
CA THR A 111 -4.82 9.43 -14.51
C THR A 111 -4.20 10.32 -13.44
N THR A 112 -4.57 10.14 -12.19
CA THR A 112 -3.96 10.87 -11.06
C THR A 112 -2.44 10.73 -11.04
N THR A 113 -1.92 9.52 -11.23
CA THR A 113 -0.45 9.30 -11.26
C THR A 113 0.21 10.05 -12.43
N HIS A 114 -0.41 10.09 -13.61
CA HIS A 114 0.10 10.87 -14.75
C HIS A 114 0.13 12.38 -14.48
N LEU A 115 -0.86 12.91 -13.76
CA LEU A 115 -0.87 14.32 -13.39
C LEU A 115 0.25 14.63 -12.39
N LEU A 116 0.37 13.84 -11.33
CA LEU A 116 1.38 14.05 -10.29
C LEU A 116 2.81 13.82 -10.76
N GLU A 117 3.03 12.93 -11.74
CA GLU A 117 4.33 12.71 -12.38
C GLU A 117 4.91 14.01 -12.98
N ARG A 118 4.06 14.92 -13.45
CA ARG A 118 4.50 16.18 -14.08
C ARG A 118 5.21 17.13 -13.11
N ILE A 119 5.00 16.99 -11.82
CA ILE A 119 5.63 17.83 -10.78
C ILE A 119 6.77 17.08 -10.08
N HIS A 120 6.79 15.76 -10.13
CA HIS A 120 7.85 14.93 -9.56
C HIS A 120 9.12 14.99 -10.43
N PRO A 121 10.36 14.99 -9.88
CA PRO A 121 10.70 14.96 -8.45
C PRO A 121 10.85 16.35 -7.79
N ARG A 122 10.67 17.45 -8.53
CA ARG A 122 10.82 18.81 -7.98
C ARG A 122 9.92 19.03 -6.77
N THR A 123 8.65 18.67 -6.87
CA THR A 123 7.80 18.37 -5.73
C THR A 123 7.91 16.88 -5.48
N LEU A 124 8.38 16.48 -4.30
CA LEU A 124 8.53 15.05 -3.99
C LEU A 124 7.16 14.39 -3.81
N VAL A 125 6.74 13.58 -4.76
CA VAL A 125 5.53 12.76 -4.62
C VAL A 125 5.89 11.42 -4.00
N VAL A 126 5.22 11.02 -2.93
CA VAL A 126 5.47 9.77 -2.20
C VAL A 126 4.21 8.86 -2.24
N ASN A 127 4.29 7.68 -2.84
CA ASN A 127 5.40 7.10 -3.61
C ASN A 127 5.53 7.73 -5.00
N ASP A 128 6.65 7.48 -5.69
CA ASP A 128 6.87 7.91 -7.08
C ASP A 128 5.68 7.53 -7.96
N PRO A 129 5.00 8.47 -8.62
CA PRO A 129 3.73 8.20 -9.30
C PRO A 129 3.88 7.31 -10.54
N ALA A 130 4.99 7.41 -11.27
CA ALA A 130 5.25 6.53 -12.41
C ALA A 130 5.48 5.10 -11.95
N SER A 131 6.21 4.92 -10.86
CA SER A 131 6.48 3.62 -10.27
C SER A 131 5.22 2.99 -9.64
N VAL A 132 4.38 3.79 -8.98
CA VAL A 132 3.07 3.31 -8.46
C VAL A 132 2.22 2.78 -9.60
N ARG A 133 2.10 3.53 -10.70
CA ARG A 133 1.34 3.11 -11.88
C ARG A 133 1.84 1.81 -12.49
N ASN A 134 3.16 1.61 -12.50
CA ASN A 134 3.81 0.45 -13.11
C ASN A 134 3.99 -0.74 -12.16
N ALA A 135 3.57 -0.62 -10.89
CA ALA A 135 3.69 -1.65 -9.88
C ALA A 135 2.34 -2.06 -9.26
N PRO A 136 1.35 -2.52 -10.07
CA PRO A 136 0.10 -3.06 -9.50
C PRO A 136 0.42 -4.23 -8.57
N GLU A 137 -0.16 -4.26 -7.38
CA GLU A 137 0.24 -5.08 -6.22
C GLU A 137 0.41 -6.58 -6.50
N LYS A 138 -0.48 -7.15 -7.34
CA LYS A 138 -0.49 -8.59 -7.68
C LYS A 138 0.23 -8.91 -8.99
N LEU A 139 0.55 -7.88 -9.77
CA LEU A 139 1.30 -8.03 -11.02
C LEU A 139 2.80 -7.77 -10.79
N TYR A 140 3.15 -6.69 -10.08
CA TYR A 140 4.55 -6.36 -9.85
C TYR A 140 5.30 -7.46 -9.09
N VAL A 141 4.64 -8.15 -8.17
CA VAL A 141 5.23 -9.28 -7.44
C VAL A 141 5.75 -10.40 -8.36
N THR A 142 5.20 -10.54 -9.59
CA THR A 142 5.64 -11.57 -10.57
C THR A 142 7.03 -11.34 -11.13
N ALA A 143 7.65 -10.18 -10.87
CA ALA A 143 9.06 -9.94 -11.15
C ALA A 143 9.99 -10.82 -10.26
N TYR A 144 9.45 -11.44 -9.21
CA TYR A 144 10.19 -12.25 -8.24
C TYR A 144 9.62 -13.68 -8.14
N PRO A 145 9.62 -14.46 -9.24
CA PRO A 145 8.94 -15.76 -9.29
C PRO A 145 9.45 -16.77 -8.25
N ASP A 146 10.74 -16.72 -7.89
CA ASP A 146 11.35 -17.63 -6.89
C ASP A 146 10.93 -17.33 -5.45
N LEU A 147 10.31 -16.16 -5.23
CA LEU A 147 9.79 -15.74 -3.93
C LEU A 147 8.29 -16.00 -3.79
N MET A 148 7.59 -16.27 -4.90
CA MET A 148 6.14 -16.43 -4.94
C MET A 148 5.71 -17.89 -4.79
N PRO A 149 4.44 -18.16 -4.42
CA PRO A 149 3.84 -19.46 -4.69
C PRO A 149 3.64 -19.62 -6.20
N PRO A 150 3.46 -20.86 -6.72
CA PRO A 150 3.03 -21.07 -8.09
C PRO A 150 1.85 -20.19 -8.44
N THR A 151 1.99 -19.38 -9.49
CA THR A 151 1.04 -18.30 -9.85
C THR A 151 0.82 -18.29 -11.35
N LEU A 152 -0.43 -18.13 -11.76
CA LEU A 152 -0.87 -17.95 -13.14
C LEU A 152 -1.73 -16.67 -13.21
N ILE A 153 -1.51 -15.84 -14.22
CA ILE A 153 -2.35 -14.67 -14.52
C ILE A 153 -2.97 -14.89 -15.88
N THR A 154 -4.28 -15.14 -15.92
CA THR A 154 -4.96 -15.53 -17.15
C THR A 154 -6.47 -15.29 -17.10
N ARG A 155 -7.10 -15.35 -18.28
CA ARG A 155 -8.56 -15.54 -18.46
C ARG A 155 -8.88 -16.88 -19.12
N SER A 156 -7.87 -17.63 -19.54
CA SER A 156 -8.06 -18.91 -20.23
C SER A 156 -8.51 -19.99 -19.26
N ARG A 157 -9.73 -20.48 -19.43
CA ARG A 157 -10.24 -21.61 -18.65
C ARG A 157 -9.32 -22.84 -18.78
N GLY A 158 -8.83 -23.12 -19.99
CA GLY A 158 -7.95 -24.27 -20.22
C GLY A 158 -6.65 -24.21 -19.42
N GLU A 159 -6.05 -23.02 -19.31
CA GLU A 159 -4.86 -22.78 -18.47
C GLU A 159 -5.18 -22.94 -16.98
N ILE A 160 -6.34 -22.44 -16.52
CA ILE A 160 -6.78 -22.60 -15.13
C ILE A 160 -7.03 -24.09 -14.82
N ASP A 161 -7.66 -24.83 -15.73
CA ASP A 161 -7.88 -26.27 -15.59
C ASP A 161 -6.56 -27.05 -15.50
N ALA A 162 -5.57 -26.69 -16.32
CA ALA A 162 -4.23 -27.30 -16.28
C ALA A 162 -3.53 -27.00 -14.96
N PHE A 163 -3.51 -25.74 -14.53
CA PHE A 163 -2.90 -25.29 -13.28
C PHE A 163 -3.53 -25.96 -12.05
N ARG A 164 -4.87 -26.09 -12.04
CA ARG A 164 -5.59 -26.77 -10.95
C ARG A 164 -5.29 -28.27 -10.90
N ARG A 165 -5.16 -28.94 -12.07
CA ARG A 165 -4.76 -30.36 -12.09
C ARG A 165 -3.35 -30.58 -11.54
N GLU A 166 -2.43 -29.64 -11.79
CA GLU A 166 -1.06 -29.73 -11.32
C GLU A 166 -0.92 -29.40 -9.81
N HIS A 167 -1.62 -28.36 -9.34
CA HIS A 167 -1.40 -27.82 -8.00
C HIS A 167 -2.50 -28.17 -6.98
N GLY A 168 -3.60 -28.80 -7.40
CA GLY A 168 -4.72 -29.15 -6.55
C GLY A 168 -5.59 -27.94 -6.19
N ALA A 169 -5.74 -27.65 -4.89
CA ALA A 169 -6.51 -26.50 -4.44
C ALA A 169 -5.82 -25.18 -4.84
N ILE A 170 -6.62 -24.24 -5.34
CA ILE A 170 -6.15 -22.94 -5.82
C ILE A 170 -6.89 -21.80 -5.12
N VAL A 171 -6.32 -20.60 -5.20
CA VAL A 171 -7.00 -19.32 -4.88
C VAL A 171 -7.17 -18.54 -6.18
N MET A 172 -8.38 -18.06 -6.43
CA MET A 172 -8.67 -17.12 -7.52
C MET A 172 -9.04 -15.76 -6.94
N LYS A 173 -8.48 -14.71 -7.53
CA LYS A 173 -8.72 -13.31 -7.12
C LYS A 173 -8.62 -12.35 -8.30
N PRO A 174 -9.37 -11.22 -8.30
CA PRO A 174 -9.21 -10.18 -9.30
C PRO A 174 -7.80 -9.59 -9.26
N LEU A 175 -7.22 -9.29 -10.43
CA LEU A 175 -5.87 -8.72 -10.53
C LEU A 175 -5.77 -7.35 -9.83
N TYR A 176 -6.76 -6.49 -10.00
CA TYR A 176 -6.81 -5.14 -9.43
C TYR A 176 -7.74 -5.02 -8.23
N GLY A 177 -8.19 -6.15 -7.64
CA GLY A 177 -8.99 -6.14 -6.41
C GLY A 177 -8.14 -5.82 -5.18
N ASN A 178 -8.74 -5.21 -4.16
CA ASN A 178 -8.10 -4.81 -2.92
C ASN A 178 -8.86 -5.32 -1.68
N GLY A 179 -8.24 -5.24 -0.50
CA GLY A 179 -8.88 -5.50 0.79
C GLY A 179 -9.47 -6.91 0.95
N GLY A 180 -9.00 -7.91 0.21
CA GLY A 180 -9.52 -9.28 0.25
C GLY A 180 -10.92 -9.45 -0.37
N ALA A 181 -11.41 -8.48 -1.14
CA ALA A 181 -12.67 -8.63 -1.86
C ALA A 181 -12.53 -9.66 -2.98
N THR A 182 -13.55 -10.52 -3.12
CA THR A 182 -13.65 -11.48 -4.24
C THR A 182 -12.46 -12.45 -4.30
N VAL A 183 -11.93 -12.88 -3.15
CA VAL A 183 -10.91 -13.91 -3.03
C VAL A 183 -11.60 -15.24 -2.74
N PHE A 184 -11.42 -16.22 -3.62
CA PHE A 184 -12.05 -17.54 -3.50
C PHE A 184 -11.00 -18.64 -3.43
N ARG A 185 -11.14 -19.53 -2.45
CA ARG A 185 -10.47 -20.82 -2.45
C ARG A 185 -11.33 -21.79 -3.24
N ILE A 186 -10.73 -22.52 -4.15
CA ILE A 186 -11.36 -23.57 -4.97
C ILE A 186 -10.63 -24.88 -4.67
N ALA A 187 -11.34 -25.85 -4.11
CA ALA A 187 -10.80 -27.18 -3.84
C ALA A 187 -10.52 -27.94 -5.14
N ALA A 188 -9.66 -28.97 -5.07
CA ALA A 188 -9.33 -29.79 -6.24
C ALA A 188 -10.55 -30.49 -6.87
N ASP A 189 -11.57 -30.77 -6.06
CA ASP A 189 -12.83 -31.44 -6.41
C ASP A 189 -14.06 -30.56 -6.21
N ASP A 190 -13.89 -29.23 -6.19
CA ASP A 190 -14.97 -28.29 -5.93
C ASP A 190 -16.10 -28.41 -6.97
N PRO A 191 -17.34 -28.77 -6.55
CA PRO A 191 -18.45 -28.94 -7.48
C PRO A 191 -18.93 -27.61 -8.11
N ASN A 192 -18.62 -26.48 -7.49
CA ASN A 192 -19.03 -25.16 -7.97
C ASN A 192 -18.01 -24.54 -8.94
N TYR A 193 -16.91 -25.23 -9.25
CA TYR A 193 -15.81 -24.69 -10.06
C TYR A 193 -16.29 -24.06 -11.37
N SER A 194 -17.14 -24.74 -12.14
CA SER A 194 -17.63 -24.20 -13.42
C SER A 194 -18.43 -22.91 -13.23
N ALA A 195 -19.31 -22.88 -12.23
CA ALA A 195 -20.09 -21.68 -11.92
C ALA A 195 -19.20 -20.52 -11.46
N MET A 196 -18.15 -20.81 -10.71
CA MET A 196 -17.16 -19.78 -10.28
C MET A 196 -16.39 -19.21 -11.48
N ILE A 197 -15.99 -20.04 -12.45
CA ILE A 197 -15.35 -19.57 -13.69
C ILE A 197 -16.31 -18.68 -14.48
N GLU A 198 -17.58 -19.01 -14.58
CA GLU A 198 -18.60 -18.18 -15.25
C GLU A 198 -18.81 -16.85 -14.51
N LEU A 199 -18.86 -16.89 -13.18
CA LEU A 199 -18.96 -15.68 -12.36
C LEU A 199 -17.76 -14.75 -12.59
N PHE A 200 -16.55 -15.28 -12.55
CA PHE A 200 -15.34 -14.52 -12.82
C PHE A 200 -15.31 -13.96 -14.25
N ALA A 201 -15.78 -14.70 -15.25
CA ALA A 201 -15.87 -14.22 -16.62
C ALA A 201 -16.76 -12.97 -16.76
N GLY A 202 -17.73 -12.80 -15.85
CA GLY A 202 -18.62 -11.63 -15.80
C GLY A 202 -18.01 -10.38 -15.16
N PHE A 203 -16.89 -10.46 -14.44
CA PHE A 203 -16.30 -9.33 -13.70
C PHE A 203 -15.47 -8.34 -14.55
N GLY A 204 -15.52 -8.38 -15.84
CA GLY A 204 -14.78 -7.44 -16.68
C GLY A 204 -13.83 -8.15 -17.65
N ARG A 205 -12.86 -7.41 -18.15
CA ARG A 205 -11.92 -7.89 -19.18
C ARG A 205 -10.52 -8.20 -18.63
N GLU A 206 -10.25 -7.87 -17.40
CA GLU A 206 -8.95 -8.03 -16.77
C GLU A 206 -8.68 -9.53 -16.52
N PRO A 207 -7.41 -9.96 -16.62
CA PRO A 207 -7.01 -11.29 -16.19
C PRO A 207 -7.23 -11.49 -14.69
N TRP A 208 -7.30 -12.74 -14.26
CA TRP A 208 -7.36 -13.13 -12.86
C TRP A 208 -6.01 -13.65 -12.39
N VAL A 209 -5.76 -13.50 -11.11
CA VAL A 209 -4.67 -14.20 -10.44
C VAL A 209 -5.19 -15.53 -9.95
N VAL A 210 -4.51 -16.61 -10.36
CA VAL A 210 -4.74 -17.98 -9.91
C VAL A 210 -3.47 -18.44 -9.22
N GLN A 211 -3.55 -18.77 -7.94
CA GLN A 211 -2.37 -19.17 -7.14
C GLN A 211 -2.63 -20.52 -6.48
N LYS A 212 -1.57 -21.33 -6.32
CA LYS A 212 -1.64 -22.50 -5.46
C LYS A 212 -2.09 -22.08 -4.06
N PHE A 213 -3.08 -22.77 -3.51
CA PHE A 213 -3.54 -22.50 -2.15
C PHE A 213 -2.45 -22.86 -1.13
N LEU A 214 -2.19 -21.95 -0.21
CA LEU A 214 -1.25 -22.12 0.89
C LEU A 214 -2.04 -22.41 2.19
N PRO A 215 -2.12 -23.66 2.65
CA PRO A 215 -2.95 -24.03 3.81
C PRO A 215 -2.57 -23.28 5.10
N ARG A 216 -1.29 -22.90 5.24
CA ARG A 216 -0.79 -22.19 6.42
C ARG A 216 -1.23 -20.73 6.50
N VAL A 217 -2.04 -20.23 5.56
CA VAL A 217 -2.73 -18.94 5.70
C VAL A 217 -3.57 -18.86 6.98
N SER A 218 -4.05 -20.02 7.49
CA SER A 218 -4.76 -20.09 8.78
C SER A 218 -3.89 -19.68 9.98
N ALA A 219 -2.56 -19.78 9.87
CA ALA A 219 -1.62 -19.31 10.89
C ALA A 219 -1.28 -17.81 10.74
N GLY A 220 -1.77 -17.19 9.67
CA GLY A 220 -1.63 -15.77 9.40
C GLY A 220 -1.00 -15.45 8.05
N ASP A 221 -1.13 -14.21 7.73
CA ASP A 221 -0.58 -13.51 6.56
C ASP A 221 0.23 -12.33 7.08
N LYS A 222 1.54 -12.41 6.95
CA LYS A 222 2.44 -11.42 7.51
C LYS A 222 2.48 -10.18 6.62
N ARG A 223 2.07 -9.02 7.15
CA ARG A 223 2.29 -7.71 6.55
C ARG A 223 3.64 -7.19 7.03
N ILE A 224 4.61 -7.07 6.13
CA ILE A 224 5.91 -6.46 6.40
C ILE A 224 5.93 -5.06 5.78
N ILE A 225 6.33 -4.07 6.56
CA ILE A 225 6.45 -2.69 6.09
C ILE A 225 7.90 -2.40 5.76
N LEU A 226 8.13 -1.84 4.58
CA LEU A 226 9.43 -1.33 4.14
C LEU A 226 9.36 0.19 3.94
N VAL A 227 10.42 0.87 4.39
CA VAL A 227 10.63 2.30 4.18
C VAL A 227 11.94 2.49 3.43
N ASP A 228 11.89 3.13 2.27
CA ASP A 228 13.04 3.34 1.37
C ASP A 228 13.83 2.03 1.10
N GLY A 229 13.09 0.93 0.91
CA GLY A 229 13.64 -0.40 0.65
C GLY A 229 14.14 -1.16 1.88
N VAL A 230 14.06 -0.58 3.08
CA VAL A 230 14.52 -1.18 4.34
C VAL A 230 13.35 -1.61 5.21
N VAL A 231 13.44 -2.76 5.84
CA VAL A 231 12.40 -3.25 6.76
C VAL A 231 12.22 -2.28 7.93
N ALA A 232 10.99 -1.81 8.10
CA ALA A 232 10.58 -1.00 9.25
C ALA A 232 9.93 -1.84 10.36
N GLY A 233 9.19 -2.91 10.01
CA GLY A 233 8.56 -3.79 10.98
C GLY A 233 7.54 -4.71 10.32
N ALA A 234 6.90 -5.58 11.13
CA ALA A 234 5.92 -6.52 10.64
C ALA A 234 4.80 -6.77 11.66
N ILE A 235 3.62 -7.11 11.15
CA ILE A 235 2.50 -7.67 11.91
C ILE A 235 2.03 -8.96 11.23
N ASN A 236 1.56 -9.93 12.01
CA ASN A 236 0.87 -11.09 11.49
C ASN A 236 -0.65 -10.81 11.52
N ARG A 237 -1.35 -11.03 10.42
CA ARG A 237 -2.80 -10.86 10.33
C ARG A 237 -3.45 -12.24 10.34
N VAL A 238 -4.02 -12.60 11.47
CA VAL A 238 -4.65 -13.92 11.66
C VAL A 238 -6.09 -13.84 11.17
N PRO A 239 -6.52 -14.66 10.20
CA PRO A 239 -7.90 -14.68 9.74
C PRO A 239 -8.86 -15.17 10.85
N ALA A 240 -10.12 -14.74 10.79
CA ALA A 240 -11.15 -15.26 11.67
C ALA A 240 -11.37 -16.78 11.42
N ALA A 241 -11.89 -17.48 12.42
CA ALA A 241 -12.14 -18.92 12.31
C ALA A 241 -13.05 -19.24 11.09
N GLY A 242 -12.58 -20.15 10.23
CA GLY A 242 -13.28 -20.53 8.99
C GLY A 242 -13.08 -19.56 7.82
N GLU A 243 -12.36 -18.46 7.98
CA GLU A 243 -12.05 -17.50 6.92
C GLU A 243 -10.64 -17.77 6.38
N ILE A 244 -10.43 -17.48 5.11
CA ILE A 244 -9.09 -17.51 4.47
C ILE A 244 -8.51 -16.12 4.24
N ARG A 245 -9.32 -15.07 4.41
CA ARG A 245 -8.93 -13.67 4.23
C ARG A 245 -8.45 -13.09 5.54
N SER A 246 -7.22 -12.63 5.57
CA SER A 246 -6.53 -12.09 6.75
C SER A 246 -6.53 -10.56 6.82
N ASN A 247 -7.06 -9.89 5.79
CA ASN A 247 -7.11 -8.43 5.75
C ASN A 247 -7.87 -7.85 6.95
N MET A 248 -7.30 -6.85 7.62
CA MET A 248 -7.91 -6.23 8.81
C MET A 248 -9.31 -5.68 8.53
N VAL A 249 -9.58 -5.17 7.34
CA VAL A 249 -10.92 -4.71 6.91
C VAL A 249 -11.93 -5.86 6.78
N ARG A 250 -11.48 -7.12 6.80
CA ARG A 250 -12.31 -8.34 6.77
C ARG A 250 -12.30 -9.09 8.11
N GLY A 251 -11.86 -8.45 9.18
CA GLY A 251 -11.85 -9.02 10.53
C GLY A 251 -10.57 -9.77 10.90
N GLY A 252 -9.52 -9.69 10.07
CA GLY A 252 -8.20 -10.22 10.45
C GLY A 252 -7.65 -9.50 11.67
N ALA A 253 -7.21 -10.26 12.66
CA ALA A 253 -6.62 -9.72 13.89
C ALA A 253 -5.11 -9.50 13.71
N PRO A 254 -4.61 -8.28 13.94
CA PRO A 254 -3.17 -8.05 13.91
C PRO A 254 -2.52 -8.53 15.21
N GLU A 255 -1.45 -9.29 15.07
CA GLU A 255 -0.61 -9.80 16.16
C GLU A 255 0.83 -9.37 15.97
N ALA A 256 1.58 -9.23 17.08
CA ALA A 256 3.02 -9.00 17.03
C ALA A 256 3.72 -10.23 16.41
N THR A 257 4.72 -9.99 15.59
CA THR A 257 5.48 -11.06 14.95
C THR A 257 6.93 -10.64 14.70
N ASP A 258 7.82 -11.62 14.73
CA ASP A 258 9.20 -11.46 14.29
C ASP A 258 9.37 -11.88 12.83
N LEU A 259 10.39 -11.32 12.19
CA LEU A 259 10.78 -11.76 10.84
C LEU A 259 11.55 -13.07 10.91
N SER A 260 11.13 -14.05 10.12
CA SER A 260 11.88 -15.26 9.85
C SER A 260 13.12 -14.99 8.98
N ALA A 261 14.00 -15.97 8.82
CA ALA A 261 15.11 -15.87 7.87
C ALA A 261 14.61 -15.69 6.44
N ARG A 262 13.54 -16.39 6.07
CA ARG A 262 12.92 -16.28 4.73
C ARG A 262 12.29 -14.90 4.50
N ASP A 263 11.64 -14.31 5.50
CA ASP A 263 11.11 -12.94 5.38
C ASP A 263 12.23 -11.92 5.10
N ARG A 264 13.39 -12.09 5.77
CA ARG A 264 14.56 -11.21 5.56
C ARG A 264 15.17 -11.40 4.16
N GLU A 265 15.23 -12.63 3.68
CA GLU A 265 15.66 -12.96 2.30
C GLU A 265 14.75 -12.27 1.27
N ILE A 266 13.42 -12.39 1.42
CA ILE A 266 12.44 -11.71 0.56
C ILE A 266 12.68 -10.20 0.57
N CYS A 267 12.77 -9.60 1.76
CA CYS A 267 12.97 -8.15 1.88
C CYS A 267 14.32 -7.70 1.27
N ALA A 268 15.37 -8.48 1.45
CA ALA A 268 16.69 -8.17 0.89
C ALA A 268 16.72 -8.26 -0.64
N ALA A 269 15.93 -9.17 -1.22
CA ALA A 269 15.84 -9.33 -2.67
C ALA A 269 15.07 -8.16 -3.34
N ILE A 270 13.97 -7.70 -2.73
CA ILE A 270 13.13 -6.66 -3.35
C ILE A 270 13.53 -5.23 -2.96
N GLY A 271 14.14 -5.04 -1.77
CA GLY A 271 14.44 -3.72 -1.20
C GLY A 271 15.21 -2.77 -2.13
N PRO A 272 16.31 -3.22 -2.78
CA PRO A 272 17.06 -2.39 -3.72
C PRO A 272 16.22 -1.85 -4.89
N ASP A 273 15.32 -2.69 -5.42
CA ASP A 273 14.43 -2.28 -6.51
C ASP A 273 13.38 -1.28 -6.03
N LEU A 274 12.76 -1.49 -4.87
CA LEU A 274 11.81 -0.55 -4.28
C LEU A 274 12.45 0.83 -4.08
N LYS A 275 13.67 0.87 -3.55
CA LYS A 275 14.43 2.10 -3.37
C LYS A 275 14.73 2.79 -4.70
N ARG A 276 15.25 2.05 -5.69
CA ARG A 276 15.56 2.56 -7.04
C ARG A 276 14.34 3.13 -7.73
N LEU A 277 13.16 2.54 -7.51
CA LEU A 277 11.87 2.96 -8.07
C LEU A 277 11.22 4.10 -7.27
N GLY A 278 11.82 4.59 -6.19
CA GLY A 278 11.20 5.63 -5.36
C GLY A 278 9.92 5.17 -4.65
N LEU A 279 9.74 3.86 -4.51
CA LEU A 279 8.64 3.26 -3.74
C LEU A 279 9.03 3.28 -2.25
N MET A 280 8.89 4.46 -1.64
CA MET A 280 9.39 4.75 -0.31
C MET A 280 8.59 4.08 0.80
N PHE A 281 7.28 4.02 0.68
CA PHE A 281 6.38 3.37 1.64
C PHE A 281 5.70 2.17 0.99
N VAL A 282 6.10 0.97 1.38
CA VAL A 282 5.64 -0.29 0.80
C VAL A 282 5.19 -1.24 1.90
N GLY A 283 4.08 -1.94 1.66
CA GLY A 283 3.64 -3.08 2.46
C GLY A 283 3.72 -4.35 1.62
N ILE A 284 4.40 -5.39 2.08
CA ILE A 284 4.37 -6.68 1.39
C ILE A 284 3.62 -7.71 2.21
N ASP A 285 3.02 -8.66 1.53
CA ASP A 285 2.27 -9.74 2.14
C ASP A 285 2.99 -11.07 1.94
N VAL A 286 3.24 -11.79 3.05
CA VAL A 286 3.98 -13.05 3.05
C VAL A 286 3.16 -14.12 3.76
N ILE A 287 2.84 -15.19 3.05
CA ILE A 287 2.12 -16.36 3.57
C ILE A 287 3.04 -17.58 3.43
N ASP A 288 3.29 -18.28 4.53
CA ASP A 288 4.11 -19.50 4.54
C ASP A 288 5.47 -19.34 3.82
N GLY A 289 6.15 -18.21 4.03
CA GLY A 289 7.43 -17.90 3.40
C GLY A 289 7.37 -17.57 1.90
N HIS A 290 6.19 -17.30 1.37
CA HIS A 290 5.98 -16.89 -0.02
C HIS A 290 5.45 -15.45 -0.08
N LEU A 291 6.07 -14.65 -0.92
CA LEU A 291 5.64 -13.29 -1.24
C LEU A 291 4.38 -13.36 -2.13
N THR A 292 3.27 -12.79 -1.67
CA THR A 292 1.99 -12.86 -2.39
C THR A 292 1.56 -11.54 -3.01
N GLU A 293 1.96 -10.41 -2.43
CA GLU A 293 1.61 -9.07 -2.89
C GLU A 293 2.70 -8.04 -2.50
N ILE A 294 2.89 -7.02 -3.35
CA ILE A 294 3.71 -5.83 -3.06
C ILE A 294 2.81 -4.61 -3.17
N ASN A 295 2.39 -4.06 -2.04
CA ASN A 295 1.42 -2.97 -1.95
C ASN A 295 2.13 -1.62 -1.93
N VAL A 296 1.93 -0.80 -2.96
CA VAL A 296 2.62 0.49 -3.17
C VAL A 296 1.69 1.70 -3.24
N THR A 297 0.39 1.49 -3.37
CA THR A 297 -0.62 2.55 -3.51
C THR A 297 -0.86 3.29 -2.18
N SER A 298 -1.64 2.69 -1.29
CA SER A 298 -1.91 3.23 0.05
C SER A 298 -1.70 2.16 1.12
N PRO A 299 -0.44 1.65 1.32
CA PRO A 299 -0.22 0.58 2.28
C PRO A 299 -0.62 1.02 3.70
N THR A 300 -1.18 0.05 4.44
CA THR A 300 -1.68 0.22 5.80
C THR A 300 -0.96 -0.71 6.77
N GLY A 301 -1.21 -0.52 8.08
CA GLY A 301 -0.69 -1.40 9.14
C GLY A 301 0.26 -0.71 10.11
N ILE A 302 0.75 0.51 9.82
CA ILE A 302 1.72 1.20 10.69
C ILE A 302 1.15 1.53 12.07
N VAL A 303 -0.15 1.85 12.15
CA VAL A 303 -0.83 2.13 13.42
C VAL A 303 -0.96 0.85 14.27
N ALA A 304 -1.33 -0.26 13.64
CA ALA A 304 -1.41 -1.55 14.31
C ALA A 304 -0.04 -2.01 14.80
N LEU A 305 1.01 -1.83 13.98
CA LEU A 305 2.38 -2.15 14.33
C LEU A 305 2.84 -1.37 15.58
N LYS A 306 2.64 -0.04 15.59
CA LYS A 306 2.99 0.80 16.75
C LYS A 306 2.21 0.40 18.01
N ARG A 307 0.91 0.11 17.87
CA ARG A 307 0.06 -0.33 18.99
C ARG A 307 0.51 -1.67 19.59
N LEU A 308 1.09 -2.54 18.79
CA LEU A 308 1.65 -3.83 19.22
C LEU A 308 3.09 -3.71 19.77
N GLY A 309 3.58 -2.50 20.01
CA GLY A 309 4.90 -2.26 20.57
C GLY A 309 6.03 -2.20 19.54
N GLY A 310 5.70 -2.23 18.25
CA GLY A 310 6.68 -2.05 17.18
C GLY A 310 7.13 -0.59 17.00
N PRO A 311 8.04 -0.32 16.04
CA PRO A 311 8.59 0.99 15.80
C PRO A 311 7.54 2.00 15.28
N ASP A 312 7.85 3.28 15.44
CA ASP A 312 7.06 4.37 14.85
C ASP A 312 7.41 4.54 13.37
N VAL A 313 6.69 3.82 12.52
CA VAL A 313 6.94 3.84 11.07
C VAL A 313 6.59 5.18 10.45
N ALA A 314 5.62 5.93 11.01
CA ALA A 314 5.31 7.28 10.53
C ALA A 314 6.54 8.19 10.68
N ALA A 315 7.21 8.13 11.82
CA ALA A 315 8.46 8.85 12.04
C ALA A 315 9.55 8.42 11.06
N MET A 316 9.73 7.11 10.83
CA MET A 316 10.72 6.59 9.87
C MET A 316 10.46 7.07 8.43
N ILE A 317 9.19 7.12 8.01
CA ILE A 317 8.83 7.63 6.68
C ILE A 317 9.16 9.11 6.55
N TRP A 318 8.86 9.91 7.58
CA TRP A 318 9.21 11.33 7.57
C TRP A 318 10.71 11.55 7.61
N ASP A 319 11.49 10.76 8.37
CA ASP A 319 12.96 10.80 8.32
C ASP A 319 13.48 10.58 6.90
N ALA A 320 12.91 9.62 6.16
CA ALA A 320 13.29 9.33 4.78
C ALA A 320 12.87 10.46 3.80
N ILE A 321 11.67 11.05 3.98
CA ILE A 321 11.18 12.18 3.18
C ILE A 321 12.08 13.40 3.38
N GLU A 322 12.34 13.76 4.62
CA GLU A 322 13.17 14.90 4.98
C GLU A 322 14.61 14.73 4.45
N ALA A 323 15.19 13.54 4.63
CA ALA A 323 16.52 13.24 4.09
C ALA A 323 16.56 13.39 2.55
N LYS A 324 15.53 12.92 1.84
CA LYS A 324 15.43 13.03 0.39
C LYS A 324 15.25 14.48 -0.08
N ARG A 325 14.47 15.29 0.68
CA ARG A 325 14.30 16.72 0.40
C ARG A 325 15.57 17.54 0.68
N ALA A 326 16.35 17.14 1.67
CA ALA A 326 17.62 17.80 2.00
C ALA A 326 18.75 17.46 0.99
N ALA A 327 18.64 16.37 0.28
CA ALA A 327 19.64 15.91 -0.71
C ALA A 327 19.43 16.46 -2.12
N GLY A 328 18.26 17.02 -2.42
CA GLY A 328 17.92 17.49 -3.78
C GLY A 328 17.01 18.66 -3.84
#